data_2b54c2bd3976803a748d291da2f18c6a
#
_entry.id   2b54c2bd3976803a748d291da2f18c6a
#
_cell.length_a   1.000
_cell.length_b   1.000
_cell.length_c   1.000
_cell.angle_alpha   90.00
_cell.angle_beta   90.00
_cell.angle_gamma   90.00
#
_symmetry.space_group_name_H-M   'P 1'
#
loop_
_entity.id
_entity.type
_entity.pdbx_description
1 polymer ?
#
loop_
_entity_poly.entity_id
_entity_poly.type
_entity_poly.pdbx_seq_one_letter_code
_entity_poly.pdbx_strand_id
1 'polypeptide(L)'
;KPPVYKTRSKTAQEAHEAIRPTSVERTPGALKAHLSKEQFRLYKLIWERFVASQMNPAVYDTVSADIWAGPAPTPATQRPYLFRATGSTLAFRGFLAVYGAEEDPDEGEGENGDGPQIPADLRAAEELDLLQLLPEQHFTQPPPRFSEASLVRELEERGFPTK
;
A
#
# COMPACT_ATOMS: atom_id res chain seq x y z
N LYS A 1 8.51 5.51 -20.62
CA LYS A 1 7.97 6.88 -20.71
C LYS A 1 7.63 7.30 -19.26
N PRO A 2 8.09 8.46 -18.77
CA PRO A 2 7.82 8.85 -17.39
C PRO A 2 6.31 8.97 -17.15
N PRO A 3 5.84 8.68 -15.92
CA PRO A 3 4.43 8.82 -15.56
C PRO A 3 4.00 10.28 -15.65
N VAL A 4 2.78 10.50 -16.14
CA VAL A 4 2.17 11.83 -16.23
C VAL A 4 0.98 11.87 -15.28
N TYR A 5 1.05 12.74 -14.28
CA TYR A 5 -0.01 12.91 -13.30
C TYR A 5 -0.96 14.03 -13.75
N LYS A 6 -2.26 13.73 -13.76
CA LYS A 6 -3.29 14.72 -14.08
C LYS A 6 -3.78 15.39 -12.81
N THR A 7 -3.87 16.69 -12.82
CA THR A 7 -4.49 17.49 -11.74
C THR A 7 -5.99 17.15 -11.66
N ARG A 8 -6.47 16.80 -10.48
CA ARG A 8 -7.89 16.47 -10.25
C ARG A 8 -8.77 17.70 -10.02
N SER A 9 -8.21 18.77 -9.49
CA SER A 9 -8.93 20.00 -9.17
C SER A 9 -8.73 21.05 -10.26
N LYS A 10 -9.81 21.67 -10.72
CA LYS A 10 -9.78 22.80 -11.66
C LYS A 10 -9.29 24.10 -11.00
N THR A 11 -9.29 24.13 -9.67
CA THR A 11 -8.85 25.28 -8.85
C THR A 11 -7.48 25.06 -8.21
N ALA A 12 -6.76 23.99 -8.60
CA ALA A 12 -5.41 23.75 -8.10
C ALA A 12 -4.51 24.95 -8.41
N GLN A 13 -3.82 25.43 -7.40
CA GLN A 13 -2.84 26.49 -7.56
C GLN A 13 -1.63 25.92 -8.30
N GLU A 14 -1.50 26.23 -9.58
CA GLU A 14 -0.41 25.72 -10.42
C GLU A 14 0.96 26.36 -10.10
N ALA A 15 0.99 27.35 -9.21
CA ALA A 15 2.17 28.14 -8.89
C ALA A 15 3.15 27.49 -7.89
N HIS A 16 2.80 26.32 -7.32
CA HIS A 16 3.64 25.67 -6.32
C HIS A 16 4.50 24.57 -6.95
N GLU A 17 5.82 24.77 -6.90
CA GLU A 17 6.77 23.73 -7.26
C GLU A 17 6.85 22.68 -6.13
N ALA A 18 6.84 21.40 -6.49
CA ALA A 18 7.01 20.32 -5.53
C ALA A 18 8.41 20.35 -4.90
N ILE A 19 8.50 19.98 -3.63
CA ILE A 19 9.79 19.78 -2.96
C ILE A 19 10.48 18.57 -3.61
N ARG A 20 11.69 18.76 -4.11
CA ARG A 20 12.46 17.75 -4.81
C ARG A 20 13.96 17.88 -4.51
N PRO A 21 14.76 16.83 -4.66
CA PRO A 21 16.20 16.91 -4.53
C PRO A 21 16.80 17.81 -5.64
N THR A 22 17.86 18.52 -5.34
CA THR A 22 18.57 19.36 -6.34
C THR A 22 19.24 18.54 -7.43
N SER A 23 19.61 17.29 -7.12
CA SER A 23 20.13 16.31 -8.07
C SER A 23 19.79 14.90 -7.60
N VAL A 24 19.29 14.07 -8.51
CA VAL A 24 18.98 12.66 -8.25
C VAL A 24 20.24 11.83 -7.97
N GLU A 25 21.38 12.23 -8.51
CA GLU A 25 22.65 11.56 -8.31
C GLU A 25 23.17 11.67 -6.88
N ARG A 26 22.68 12.65 -6.11
CA ARG A 26 22.98 12.80 -4.69
C ARG A 26 22.10 11.86 -3.88
N THR A 27 22.43 10.58 -3.89
CA THR A 27 21.66 9.58 -3.13
C THR A 27 21.74 9.82 -1.62
N PRO A 28 20.75 9.41 -0.84
CA PRO A 28 20.78 9.52 0.62
C PRO A 28 22.05 8.90 1.23
N GLY A 29 22.45 7.70 0.76
CA GLY A 29 23.65 7.04 1.21
C GLY A 29 24.93 7.88 1.01
N ALA A 30 25.06 8.53 -0.15
CA ALA A 30 26.21 9.39 -0.44
C ALA A 30 26.28 10.63 0.45
N LEU A 31 25.13 11.13 0.93
CA LEU A 31 25.06 12.33 1.76
C LEU A 31 25.01 12.04 3.27
N LYS A 32 24.92 10.79 3.69
CA LYS A 32 24.76 10.39 5.09
C LYS A 32 25.83 11.00 6.01
N ALA A 33 27.08 11.03 5.55
CA ALA A 33 28.20 11.59 6.33
C ALA A 33 28.19 13.13 6.44
N HIS A 34 27.39 13.82 5.61
CA HIS A 34 27.36 15.29 5.52
C HIS A 34 26.11 15.90 6.16
N LEU A 35 25.17 15.08 6.64
CA LEU A 35 23.89 15.51 7.18
C LEU A 35 23.77 15.09 8.65
N SER A 36 23.06 15.90 9.46
CA SER A 36 22.61 15.44 10.77
C SER A 36 21.57 14.30 10.62
N LYS A 37 21.31 13.55 11.70
CA LYS A 37 20.31 12.44 11.69
C LYS A 37 18.93 12.93 11.18
N GLU A 38 18.47 14.10 11.62
CA GLU A 38 17.19 14.67 11.22
C GLU A 38 17.17 15.14 9.76
N GLN A 39 18.24 15.82 9.34
CA GLN A 39 18.42 16.25 7.95
C GLN A 39 18.48 15.04 7.01
N PHE A 40 19.17 13.98 7.42
CA PHE A 40 19.25 12.75 6.64
C PHE A 40 17.88 12.09 6.45
N ARG A 41 17.09 11.96 7.52
CA ARG A 41 15.72 11.39 7.44
C ARG A 41 14.83 12.20 6.51
N LEU A 42 14.85 13.52 6.63
CA LEU A 42 14.05 14.38 5.77
C LEU A 42 14.52 14.31 4.31
N TYR A 43 15.83 14.35 4.08
CA TYR A 43 16.39 14.26 2.73
C TYR A 43 16.08 12.91 2.09
N LYS A 44 16.23 11.81 2.83
CA LYS A 44 15.89 10.46 2.38
C LYS A 44 14.43 10.41 1.94
N LEU A 45 13.50 10.88 2.77
CA LEU A 45 12.07 10.93 2.45
C LEU A 45 11.77 11.71 1.16
N ILE A 46 12.37 12.90 0.99
CA ILE A 46 12.19 13.73 -0.19
C ILE A 46 12.73 13.02 -1.44
N TRP A 47 13.92 12.47 -1.35
CA TRP A 47 14.59 11.79 -2.46
C TRP A 47 13.83 10.53 -2.89
N GLU A 48 13.46 9.69 -1.94
CA GLU A 48 12.71 8.46 -2.20
C GLU A 48 11.35 8.75 -2.82
N ARG A 49 10.60 9.70 -2.27
CA ARG A 49 9.31 10.13 -2.83
C ARG A 49 9.42 10.65 -4.25
N PHE A 50 10.44 11.46 -4.51
CA PHE A 50 10.67 12.00 -5.84
C PHE A 50 11.02 10.90 -6.84
N VAL A 51 11.99 10.04 -6.52
CA VAL A 51 12.40 8.94 -7.41
C VAL A 51 11.26 7.96 -7.63
N ALA A 52 10.59 7.53 -6.56
CA ALA A 52 9.45 6.62 -6.64
C ALA A 52 8.33 7.16 -7.54
N SER A 53 8.07 8.48 -7.51
CA SER A 53 7.06 9.11 -8.36
C SER A 53 7.35 8.98 -9.86
N GLN A 54 8.59 8.74 -10.24
CA GLN A 54 9.03 8.59 -11.64
C GLN A 54 9.23 7.12 -12.05
N MET A 55 9.07 6.18 -11.12
CA MET A 55 9.22 4.74 -11.36
C MET A 55 7.91 4.09 -11.80
N ASN A 56 8.03 2.88 -12.35
CA ASN A 56 6.86 2.07 -12.64
C ASN A 56 6.18 1.60 -11.36
N PRO A 57 4.86 1.36 -11.38
CA PRO A 57 4.14 0.80 -10.25
C PRO A 57 4.64 -0.60 -9.89
N ALA A 58 4.49 -0.99 -8.64
CA ALA A 58 4.65 -2.38 -8.23
C ALA A 58 3.54 -3.23 -8.85
N VAL A 59 3.87 -4.49 -9.16
CA VAL A 59 2.93 -5.46 -9.71
C VAL A 59 2.80 -6.63 -8.74
N TYR A 60 1.57 -6.96 -8.40
CA TYR A 60 1.24 -8.09 -7.54
C TYR A 60 0.43 -9.11 -8.32
N ASP A 61 0.79 -10.37 -8.19
CA ASP A 61 -0.05 -11.49 -8.59
C ASP A 61 -1.00 -11.79 -7.43
N THR A 62 -2.29 -11.69 -7.67
CA THR A 62 -3.32 -11.90 -6.65
C THR A 62 -4.11 -13.16 -6.95
N VAL A 63 -4.22 -14.02 -5.94
CA VAL A 63 -5.03 -15.24 -5.99
C VAL A 63 -6.17 -15.11 -5.00
N SER A 64 -7.37 -15.48 -5.41
CA SER A 64 -8.55 -15.58 -4.54
C SER A 64 -9.12 -17.00 -4.64
N ALA A 65 -9.33 -17.63 -3.48
CA ALA A 65 -9.94 -18.95 -3.38
C ALA A 65 -11.28 -18.85 -2.64
N ASP A 66 -12.33 -19.37 -3.28
CA ASP A 66 -13.65 -19.52 -2.67
C ASP A 66 -13.77 -20.94 -2.13
N ILE A 67 -13.97 -21.07 -0.82
CA ILE A 67 -13.98 -22.32 -0.08
C ILE A 67 -15.40 -22.56 0.43
N TRP A 68 -16.08 -23.52 -0.17
CA TRP A 68 -17.45 -23.91 0.21
C TRP A 68 -17.41 -24.94 1.35
N ALA A 69 -18.02 -24.62 2.49
CA ALA A 69 -18.06 -25.49 3.65
C ALA A 69 -19.50 -25.87 4.01
N GLY A 70 -19.67 -27.10 4.49
CA GLY A 70 -20.96 -27.65 4.91
C GLY A 70 -20.93 -29.18 4.99
N PRO A 71 -22.02 -29.81 5.43
CA PRO A 71 -22.08 -31.24 5.60
C PRO A 71 -21.93 -32.00 4.27
N ALA A 72 -21.12 -33.05 4.26
CA ALA A 72 -21.08 -33.99 3.16
C ALA A 72 -22.32 -34.89 3.18
N PRO A 73 -22.86 -35.37 2.02
CA PRO A 73 -22.30 -35.29 0.67
C PRO A 73 -22.86 -34.13 -0.18
N THR A 74 -23.20 -33.00 0.41
CA THR A 74 -23.79 -31.85 -0.31
C THR A 74 -22.83 -31.33 -1.38
N PRO A 75 -23.29 -31.12 -2.63
CA PRO A 75 -22.49 -30.50 -3.68
C PRO A 75 -21.91 -29.14 -3.23
N ALA A 76 -20.68 -28.80 -3.62
CA ALA A 76 -19.98 -27.61 -3.14
C ALA A 76 -20.85 -26.32 -3.24
N THR A 77 -21.46 -26.06 -4.38
CA THR A 77 -22.29 -24.87 -4.62
C THR A 77 -23.60 -24.80 -3.83
N GLN A 78 -23.98 -25.89 -3.14
CA GLN A 78 -25.17 -25.98 -2.30
C GLN A 78 -24.81 -25.97 -0.80
N ARG A 79 -23.53 -25.93 -0.44
CA ARG A 79 -23.08 -25.85 0.95
C ARG A 79 -23.42 -24.47 1.51
N PRO A 80 -23.84 -24.38 2.80
CA PRO A 80 -24.39 -23.13 3.36
C PRO A 80 -23.34 -22.05 3.67
N TYR A 81 -22.07 -22.38 3.71
CA TYR A 81 -21.03 -21.45 4.10
C TYR A 81 -20.02 -21.26 2.97
N LEU A 82 -19.69 -19.99 2.70
CA LEU A 82 -18.66 -19.60 1.76
C LEU A 82 -17.59 -18.78 2.49
N PHE A 83 -16.36 -19.30 2.52
CA PHE A 83 -15.20 -18.56 2.98
C PHE A 83 -14.39 -18.10 1.77
N ARG A 84 -13.80 -16.92 1.86
CA ARG A 84 -12.91 -16.40 0.83
C ARG A 84 -11.55 -16.10 1.42
N ALA A 85 -10.52 -16.72 0.86
CA ALA A 85 -9.12 -16.41 1.12
C ALA A 85 -8.57 -15.62 -0.08
N THR A 86 -7.79 -14.58 0.21
CA THR A 86 -7.10 -13.81 -0.82
C THR A 86 -5.65 -13.66 -0.42
N GLY A 87 -4.75 -13.99 -1.32
CA GLY A 87 -3.32 -13.81 -1.15
C GLY A 87 -2.75 -13.01 -2.31
N SER A 88 -1.65 -12.30 -2.09
CA SER A 88 -0.93 -11.59 -3.13
C SER A 88 0.57 -11.77 -2.99
N THR A 89 1.24 -12.00 -4.12
CA THR A 89 2.69 -12.14 -4.18
C THR A 89 3.25 -11.01 -5.02
N LEU A 90 4.32 -10.38 -4.55
CA LEU A 90 4.97 -9.29 -5.27
C LEU A 90 5.74 -9.86 -6.48
N ALA A 91 5.21 -9.66 -7.69
CA ALA A 91 5.82 -10.09 -8.94
C ALA A 91 6.89 -9.10 -9.45
N PHE A 92 6.66 -7.81 -9.24
CA PHE A 92 7.59 -6.76 -9.65
C PHE A 92 7.60 -5.62 -8.63
N ARG A 93 8.75 -5.32 -8.07
CA ARG A 93 8.89 -4.32 -6.99
C ARG A 93 8.55 -2.90 -7.43
N GLY A 94 8.86 -2.52 -8.69
CA GLY A 94 8.63 -1.16 -9.15
C GLY A 94 9.19 -0.10 -8.19
N PHE A 95 8.39 0.90 -7.85
CA PHE A 95 8.79 1.97 -6.93
C PHE A 95 9.12 1.49 -5.50
N LEU A 96 8.63 0.33 -5.09
CA LEU A 96 8.96 -0.26 -3.78
C LEU A 96 10.44 -0.60 -3.64
N ALA A 97 11.17 -0.73 -4.75
CA ALA A 97 12.62 -0.95 -4.71
C ALA A 97 13.38 0.22 -4.07
N VAL A 98 12.81 1.42 -4.07
CA VAL A 98 13.41 2.61 -3.47
C VAL A 98 13.19 2.65 -1.96
N TYR A 99 12.01 2.22 -1.49
CA TYR A 99 11.65 2.25 -0.07
C TYR A 99 12.26 1.11 0.76
N GLY A 100 12.77 0.07 0.16
CA GLY A 100 13.36 -1.08 0.86
C GLY A 100 14.89 -1.14 0.86
N ALA A 101 15.58 -0.11 0.36
CA ALA A 101 17.03 -0.17 0.14
C ALA A 101 17.88 0.03 1.42
N GLU A 102 17.34 0.65 2.46
CA GLU A 102 17.98 0.81 3.76
C GLU A 102 16.91 0.68 4.85
N GLU A 103 16.88 -0.46 5.49
CA GLU A 103 16.11 -0.66 6.73
C GLU A 103 16.79 0.18 7.82
N ASP A 104 16.13 1.21 8.30
CA ASP A 104 16.54 1.92 9.50
C ASP A 104 16.22 0.97 10.67
N PRO A 105 17.21 0.50 11.45
CA PRO A 105 16.96 -0.46 12.53
C PRO A 105 16.02 0.06 13.63
N ASP A 106 15.74 1.36 13.63
CA ASP A 106 14.78 2.01 14.53
C ASP A 106 13.33 2.09 13.96
N GLU A 107 13.12 1.85 12.67
CA GLU A 107 11.80 1.69 12.07
C GLU A 107 11.51 0.19 12.09
N GLY A 108 10.61 -0.22 13.00
CA GLY A 108 10.19 -1.61 13.12
C GLY A 108 9.79 -2.19 11.75
N GLU A 109 9.94 -3.50 11.60
CA GLU A 109 9.68 -4.27 10.40
C GLU A 109 8.48 -3.71 9.65
N GLY A 110 8.73 -2.92 8.61
CA GLY A 110 7.70 -2.48 7.69
C GLY A 110 7.07 -3.75 7.14
N GLU A 111 5.77 -3.88 7.25
CA GLU A 111 4.99 -4.96 6.66
C GLU A 111 5.36 -5.09 5.18
N ASN A 112 6.44 -5.81 4.92
CA ASN A 112 6.73 -6.34 3.60
C ASN A 112 5.57 -7.27 3.29
N GLY A 113 4.64 -6.78 2.52
CA GLY A 113 3.42 -7.36 1.94
C GLY A 113 3.17 -8.87 1.95
N ASP A 114 3.55 -9.56 2.99
CA ASP A 114 3.21 -10.94 3.29
C ASP A 114 1.86 -10.99 4.03
N GLY A 115 0.83 -10.55 3.33
CA GLY A 115 -0.53 -10.95 3.68
C GLY A 115 -0.63 -12.48 3.66
N PRO A 116 -1.71 -13.08 4.17
CA PRO A 116 -1.89 -14.51 4.20
C PRO A 116 -1.64 -15.09 2.81
N GLN A 117 -0.62 -15.94 2.71
CA GLN A 117 -0.27 -16.57 1.44
C GLN A 117 -1.19 -17.77 1.22
N ILE A 118 -1.84 -17.81 0.07
CA ILE A 118 -2.51 -19.01 -0.39
C ILE A 118 -1.44 -19.97 -0.90
N PRO A 119 -1.44 -21.26 -0.47
CA PRO A 119 -0.51 -22.25 -0.99
C PRO A 119 -0.52 -22.27 -2.53
N ALA A 120 0.67 -22.27 -3.14
CA ALA A 120 0.79 -22.22 -4.60
C ALA A 120 0.31 -23.52 -5.29
N ASP A 121 0.21 -24.59 -4.55
CA ASP A 121 -0.23 -25.92 -4.99
C ASP A 121 -1.73 -26.16 -4.84
N LEU A 122 -2.47 -25.21 -4.26
CA LEU A 122 -3.94 -25.29 -4.11
C LEU A 122 -4.62 -25.41 -5.48
N ARG A 123 -5.48 -26.42 -5.62
CA ARG A 123 -6.17 -26.73 -6.88
C ARG A 123 -7.67 -26.46 -6.78
N ALA A 124 -8.27 -26.15 -7.92
CA ALA A 124 -9.71 -26.02 -8.00
C ALA A 124 -10.39 -27.37 -7.71
N ALA A 125 -11.47 -27.34 -6.92
CA ALA A 125 -12.23 -28.48 -6.45
C ALA A 125 -11.44 -29.46 -5.53
N GLU A 126 -10.35 -29.00 -4.95
CA GLU A 126 -9.64 -29.75 -3.92
C GLU A 126 -10.46 -29.78 -2.61
N GLU A 127 -10.47 -30.92 -1.94
CA GLU A 127 -11.08 -31.06 -0.62
C GLU A 127 -10.10 -30.61 0.45
N LEU A 128 -10.56 -29.72 1.33
CA LEU A 128 -9.78 -29.17 2.43
C LEU A 128 -10.37 -29.63 3.77
N ASP A 129 -9.49 -29.97 4.70
CA ASP A 129 -9.87 -30.30 6.07
C ASP A 129 -9.98 -29.02 6.91
N LEU A 130 -11.10 -28.86 7.62
CA LEU A 130 -11.26 -27.78 8.59
C LEU A 130 -10.51 -28.15 9.87
N LEU A 131 -9.40 -27.46 10.14
CA LEU A 131 -8.60 -27.68 11.34
C LEU A 131 -9.15 -26.92 12.53
N GLN A 132 -9.49 -25.65 12.36
CA GLN A 132 -9.94 -24.78 13.44
C GLN A 132 -10.73 -23.58 12.89
N LEU A 133 -11.71 -23.13 13.68
CA LEU A 133 -12.36 -21.83 13.51
C LEU A 133 -11.83 -20.88 14.57
N LEU A 134 -11.33 -19.73 14.14
CA LEU A 134 -10.82 -18.65 15.00
C LEU A 134 -11.78 -17.46 14.90
N PRO A 135 -12.84 -17.40 15.71
CA PRO A 135 -13.75 -16.26 15.68
C PRO A 135 -13.12 -15.05 16.33
N GLU A 136 -13.09 -13.93 15.59
CA GLU A 136 -12.64 -12.64 16.10
C GLU A 136 -13.78 -11.63 16.00
N GLN A 137 -13.93 -10.85 17.04
CA GLN A 137 -14.91 -9.78 17.07
C GLN A 137 -14.24 -8.46 16.72
N HIS A 138 -14.69 -7.85 15.62
CA HIS A 138 -14.24 -6.51 15.21
C HIS A 138 -15.40 -5.53 15.29
N PHE A 139 -15.10 -4.30 15.70
CA PHE A 139 -16.06 -3.20 15.71
C PHE A 139 -15.71 -2.20 14.65
N THR A 140 -16.69 -1.76 13.89
CA THR A 140 -16.51 -0.65 12.95
C THR A 140 -16.19 0.62 13.74
N GLN A 141 -15.13 1.31 13.33
CA GLN A 141 -14.81 2.60 13.91
C GLN A 141 -15.49 3.71 13.10
N PRO A 142 -15.95 4.79 13.76
CA PRO A 142 -16.45 5.94 13.05
C PRO A 142 -15.34 6.56 12.20
N PRO A 143 -15.68 7.31 11.13
CA PRO A 143 -14.69 8.06 10.38
C PRO A 143 -13.85 8.93 11.30
N PRO A 144 -12.54 9.07 11.06
CA PRO A 144 -11.68 9.93 11.86
C PRO A 144 -12.17 11.38 11.77
N ARG A 145 -11.95 12.14 12.84
CA ARG A 145 -12.23 13.59 12.82
C ARG A 145 -11.34 14.27 11.79
N PHE A 146 -11.83 15.31 11.20
CA PHE A 146 -11.03 16.12 10.28
C PHE A 146 -9.80 16.70 10.98
N SER A 147 -8.64 16.49 10.38
CA SER A 147 -7.47 17.33 10.62
C SER A 147 -7.61 18.62 9.78
N GLU A 148 -6.80 19.64 10.06
CA GLU A 148 -6.81 20.88 9.26
C GLU A 148 -6.65 20.58 7.76
N ALA A 149 -5.67 19.74 7.41
CA ALA A 149 -5.42 19.39 6.02
C ALA A 149 -6.57 18.61 5.37
N SER A 150 -7.20 17.69 6.08
CA SER A 150 -8.32 16.92 5.54
C SER A 150 -9.59 17.76 5.45
N LEU A 151 -9.79 18.72 6.35
CA LEU A 151 -10.90 19.67 6.28
C LEU A 151 -10.77 20.62 5.08
N VAL A 152 -9.57 21.19 4.88
CA VAL A 152 -9.30 22.03 3.71
C VAL A 152 -9.58 21.29 2.42
N ARG A 153 -9.08 20.06 2.30
CA ARG A 153 -9.34 19.21 1.13
C ARG A 153 -10.83 18.97 0.90
N GLU A 154 -11.58 18.60 1.94
CA GLU A 154 -13.01 18.35 1.85
C GLU A 154 -13.79 19.61 1.44
N LEU A 155 -13.40 20.77 1.97
CA LEU A 155 -13.99 22.05 1.57
C LEU A 155 -13.72 22.39 0.10
N GLU A 156 -12.48 22.18 -0.36
CA GLU A 156 -12.11 22.38 -1.76
C GLU A 156 -12.87 21.43 -2.71
N GLU A 157 -12.99 20.15 -2.34
CA GLU A 157 -13.74 19.16 -3.12
C GLU A 157 -15.22 19.53 -3.24
N ARG A 158 -15.78 20.17 -2.21
CA ARG A 158 -17.16 20.69 -2.22
C ARG A 158 -17.31 22.09 -2.84
N GLY A 159 -16.20 22.67 -3.34
CA GLY A 159 -16.22 23.98 -4.02
C GLY A 159 -16.24 25.19 -3.09
N PHE A 160 -15.92 25.02 -1.81
CA PHE A 160 -15.73 26.14 -0.90
C PHE A 160 -14.33 26.74 -1.08
N PRO A 161 -14.20 28.09 -1.23
CA PRO A 161 -12.89 28.72 -1.30
C PRO A 161 -12.18 28.61 0.06
N THR A 162 -11.01 28.00 0.08
CA THR A 162 -10.14 27.93 1.25
C THR A 162 -9.01 28.94 1.08
N LYS A 163 -9.26 30.19 1.44
CA LYS A 163 -8.25 31.27 1.48
C LYS A 163 -7.77 31.44 2.90
#